data_b16702bda5c1becec6f2f978995adf63
#
_entry.id   b16702bda5c1becec6f2f978995adf63
#
_cell.length_a   1.000
_cell.length_b   1.000
_cell.length_c   1.000
_cell.angle_alpha   90.00
_cell.angle_beta   90.00
_cell.angle_gamma   90.00
#
_symmetry.space_group_name_H-M   'P 1'
#
loop_
_entity.id
_entity.type
_entity.pdbx_description
1 polymer ?
#
loop_
_entity_poly.entity_id
_entity_poly.type
_entity_poly.pdbx_seq_one_letter_code
_entity_poly.pdbx_strand_id
1 'polypeptide(L)'
;MHARHFAVAVVGAWAVAGAPGVAAADRAAQPLTVNIKRLSLDTALRIGKAAIDRCRKEGVQVTVTVIDRGGHEQVVLRDVLAMDISIPLSKKKAHTAMSFNAPTSQLADRFSGSYGVPKLDELLISAGGIPINVGGNIMGGIGVSGAPSGETDEKCAQAGLAAVLDDLEMQ
;
A
#
# COMPACT_ATOMS: atom_id res chain seq x y z
N MET A 1 23.27 -75.09 49.24
CA MET A 1 23.48 -73.76 49.84
C MET A 1 23.20 -72.73 48.72
N HIS A 2 21.98 -72.13 48.70
CA HIS A 2 21.54 -71.22 47.67
C HIS A 2 21.47 -69.83 48.29
N ALA A 3 22.32 -68.92 47.83
CA ALA A 3 22.28 -67.50 48.20
C ALA A 3 21.32 -66.73 47.25
N ARG A 4 20.25 -66.17 47.80
CA ARG A 4 19.28 -65.31 47.07
C ARG A 4 19.73 -63.86 47.21
N HIS A 5 20.06 -63.23 46.08
CA HIS A 5 20.34 -61.80 46.04
C HIS A 5 19.01 -61.05 45.86
N PHE A 6 18.68 -60.19 46.82
CA PHE A 6 17.59 -59.26 46.72
C PHE A 6 18.07 -58.00 45.95
N ALA A 7 17.46 -57.70 44.81
CA ALA A 7 17.67 -56.45 44.10
C ALA A 7 16.70 -55.43 44.67
N VAL A 8 17.22 -54.32 45.19
CA VAL A 8 16.43 -53.14 45.61
C VAL A 8 16.26 -52.26 44.42
N ALA A 9 15.01 -52.08 43.94
CA ALA A 9 14.67 -51.13 42.92
C ALA A 9 14.51 -49.73 43.52
N VAL A 10 15.37 -48.80 43.14
CA VAL A 10 15.25 -47.39 43.48
C VAL A 10 14.30 -46.73 42.44
N VAL A 11 13.11 -46.37 42.86
CA VAL A 11 12.16 -45.60 42.07
C VAL A 11 12.54 -44.12 42.19
N GLY A 12 13.18 -43.59 41.14
CA GLY A 12 13.49 -42.18 41.03
C GLY A 12 12.21 -41.38 40.70
N ALA A 13 11.79 -40.52 41.61
CA ALA A 13 10.71 -39.56 41.35
C ALA A 13 11.23 -38.43 40.44
N TRP A 14 10.75 -38.40 39.21
CA TRP A 14 11.00 -37.28 38.30
C TRP A 14 10.04 -36.12 38.63
N ALA A 15 10.58 -35.06 39.19
CA ALA A 15 9.84 -33.81 39.35
C ALA A 15 9.63 -33.15 37.96
N VAL A 16 8.40 -33.12 37.49
CA VAL A 16 8.02 -32.36 36.29
C VAL A 16 8.03 -30.88 36.68
N ALA A 17 9.11 -30.19 36.32
CA ALA A 17 9.16 -28.73 36.42
C ALA A 17 8.11 -28.16 35.45
N GLY A 18 7.05 -27.57 36.01
CA GLY A 18 6.01 -26.86 35.21
C GLY A 18 6.65 -25.74 34.41
N ALA A 19 6.49 -25.77 33.08
CA ALA A 19 6.88 -24.67 32.20
C ALA A 19 6.12 -23.41 32.63
N PRO A 20 6.78 -22.25 32.70
CA PRO A 20 6.08 -20.98 32.98
C PRO A 20 5.01 -20.79 31.88
N GLY A 21 3.76 -20.72 32.29
CA GLY A 21 2.64 -20.42 31.41
C GLY A 21 2.92 -19.09 30.72
N VAL A 22 2.96 -19.09 29.38
CA VAL A 22 2.98 -17.87 28.60
C VAL A 22 1.68 -17.13 28.95
N ALA A 23 1.79 -16.03 29.71
CA ALA A 23 0.65 -15.17 30.00
C ALA A 23 0.04 -14.76 28.67
N ALA A 24 -1.22 -15.12 28.44
CA ALA A 24 -1.98 -14.62 27.29
C ALA A 24 -2.00 -13.09 27.42
N ALA A 25 -1.28 -12.40 26.53
CA ALA A 25 -1.33 -10.96 26.46
C ALA A 25 -2.82 -10.59 26.33
N ASP A 26 -3.31 -9.77 27.25
CA ASP A 26 -4.68 -9.26 27.25
C ASP A 26 -4.89 -8.52 25.93
N ARG A 27 -5.52 -9.19 24.98
CA ARG A 27 -5.79 -8.65 23.66
C ARG A 27 -6.92 -7.66 23.86
N ALA A 28 -6.57 -6.37 24.04
CA ALA A 28 -7.55 -5.31 24.11
C ALA A 28 -8.59 -5.53 23.01
N ALA A 29 -9.86 -5.62 23.43
CA ALA A 29 -10.96 -5.87 22.49
C ALA A 29 -10.91 -4.83 21.37
N GLN A 30 -10.89 -5.28 20.12
CA GLN A 30 -10.93 -4.40 18.95
C GLN A 30 -12.23 -3.58 19.00
N PRO A 31 -12.18 -2.26 18.70
CA PRO A 31 -13.40 -1.46 18.61
C PRO A 31 -14.32 -2.00 17.53
N LEU A 32 -15.65 -1.95 17.77
CA LEU A 32 -16.65 -2.42 16.81
C LEU A 32 -16.66 -1.61 15.51
N THR A 33 -16.15 -0.37 15.55
CA THR A 33 -16.06 0.54 14.40
C THR A 33 -14.73 1.25 14.40
N VAL A 34 -14.26 1.64 13.20
CA VAL A 34 -13.04 2.42 13.02
C VAL A 34 -13.34 3.66 12.19
N ASN A 35 -12.69 4.77 12.53
CA ASN A 35 -12.75 5.99 11.73
C ASN A 35 -11.71 5.92 10.60
N ILE A 36 -12.15 6.20 9.37
CA ILE A 36 -11.27 6.21 8.19
C ILE A 36 -11.20 7.64 7.67
N LYS A 37 -9.99 8.20 7.60
CA LYS A 37 -9.75 9.49 6.94
C LYS A 37 -9.88 9.32 5.43
N ARG A 38 -10.54 10.27 4.77
CA ARG A 38 -10.66 10.36 3.32
C ARG A 38 -10.35 11.78 2.86
N LEU A 39 -9.85 11.91 1.65
CA LEU A 39 -9.66 13.21 1.03
C LEU A 39 -11.02 13.86 0.73
N SER A 40 -11.10 15.18 0.91
CA SER A 40 -12.19 15.95 0.30
C SER A 40 -12.02 15.96 -1.22
N LEU A 41 -13.11 16.22 -1.94
CA LEU A 41 -13.05 16.35 -3.40
C LEU A 41 -12.09 17.48 -3.83
N ASP A 42 -12.10 18.61 -3.12
CA ASP A 42 -11.23 19.74 -3.44
C ASP A 42 -9.74 19.37 -3.27
N THR A 43 -9.40 18.61 -2.23
CA THR A 43 -8.03 18.13 -2.05
C THR A 43 -7.63 17.16 -3.16
N ALA A 44 -8.49 16.20 -3.50
CA ALA A 44 -8.24 15.27 -4.60
C ALA A 44 -8.08 15.99 -5.96
N LEU A 45 -8.87 17.04 -6.19
CA LEU A 45 -8.77 17.86 -7.41
C LEU A 45 -7.46 18.65 -7.44
N ARG A 46 -7.03 19.25 -6.31
CA ARG A 46 -5.73 19.94 -6.21
C ARG A 46 -4.58 18.99 -6.55
N ILE A 47 -4.59 17.78 -6.01
CA ILE A 47 -3.61 16.72 -6.31
C ILE A 47 -3.58 16.44 -7.82
N GLY A 48 -4.73 16.12 -8.39
CA GLY A 48 -4.83 15.78 -9.81
C GLY A 48 -4.38 16.91 -10.72
N LYS A 49 -4.77 18.14 -10.40
CA LYS A 49 -4.38 19.33 -11.17
C LYS A 49 -2.88 19.62 -11.10
N ALA A 50 -2.28 19.51 -9.92
CA ALA A 50 -0.85 19.72 -9.75
C ALA A 50 -0.02 18.66 -10.50
N ALA A 51 -0.48 17.41 -10.52
CA ALA A 51 0.15 16.34 -11.30
C ALA A 51 0.08 16.62 -12.82
N ILE A 52 -1.07 17.03 -13.35
CA ILE A 52 -1.23 17.46 -14.75
C ILE A 52 -0.27 18.61 -15.07
N ASP A 53 -0.26 19.65 -14.23
CA ASP A 53 0.56 20.83 -14.47
C ASP A 53 2.07 20.50 -14.42
N ARG A 54 2.48 19.56 -13.58
CA ARG A 54 3.86 19.08 -13.56
C ARG A 54 4.22 18.37 -14.87
N CYS A 55 3.39 17.47 -15.37
CA CYS A 55 3.62 16.77 -16.62
C CYS A 55 3.62 17.74 -17.83
N ARG A 56 2.75 18.75 -17.84
CA ARG A 56 2.76 19.79 -18.87
C ARG A 56 4.07 20.57 -18.94
N LYS A 57 4.72 20.81 -17.77
CA LYS A 57 6.05 21.43 -17.72
C LYS A 57 7.16 20.55 -18.34
N GLU A 58 6.96 19.23 -18.33
CA GLU A 58 7.84 18.29 -19.05
C GLU A 58 7.45 18.17 -20.57
N GLY A 59 6.47 18.93 -21.03
CA GLY A 59 5.99 18.86 -22.42
C GLY A 59 5.12 17.65 -22.74
N VAL A 60 4.63 16.92 -21.73
CA VAL A 60 3.83 15.70 -21.92
C VAL A 60 2.41 15.87 -21.41
N GLN A 61 1.46 15.20 -22.07
CA GLN A 61 0.06 15.17 -21.69
C GLN A 61 -0.32 13.78 -21.20
N VAL A 62 -0.94 13.74 -20.03
CA VAL A 62 -1.19 12.50 -19.29
C VAL A 62 -2.61 12.43 -18.75
N THR A 63 -3.01 11.26 -18.30
CA THR A 63 -4.17 11.08 -17.43
C THR A 63 -3.70 10.89 -16.00
N VAL A 64 -4.38 11.55 -15.08
CA VAL A 64 -4.20 11.42 -13.64
C VAL A 64 -5.49 10.91 -13.03
N THR A 65 -5.39 9.84 -12.23
CA THR A 65 -6.50 9.32 -11.42
C THR A 65 -6.14 9.42 -9.95
N VAL A 66 -7.01 10.01 -9.15
CA VAL A 66 -6.95 10.00 -7.68
C VAL A 66 -8.07 9.13 -7.17
N ILE A 67 -7.73 8.13 -6.37
CA ILE A 67 -8.68 7.21 -5.74
C ILE A 67 -8.72 7.40 -4.22
N ASP A 68 -9.84 7.06 -3.61
CA ASP A 68 -9.97 7.02 -2.16
C ASP A 68 -9.36 5.73 -1.56
N ARG A 69 -9.41 5.59 -0.22
CA ARG A 69 -8.93 4.40 0.50
C ARG A 69 -9.67 3.11 0.14
N GLY A 70 -10.89 3.21 -0.38
CA GLY A 70 -11.69 2.08 -0.86
C GLY A 70 -11.38 1.65 -2.29
N GLY A 71 -10.49 2.36 -2.99
CA GLY A 71 -10.14 2.09 -4.40
C GLY A 71 -11.09 2.75 -5.41
N HIS A 72 -12.01 3.63 -4.95
CA HIS A 72 -12.96 4.32 -5.82
C HIS A 72 -12.37 5.63 -6.33
N GLU A 73 -12.62 5.93 -7.61
CA GLU A 73 -12.18 7.17 -8.23
C GLU A 73 -12.88 8.37 -7.60
N GLN A 74 -12.11 9.34 -7.10
CA GLN A 74 -12.61 10.65 -6.71
C GLN A 74 -12.44 11.66 -7.83
N VAL A 75 -11.31 11.59 -8.55
CA VAL A 75 -10.96 12.50 -9.64
C VAL A 75 -10.26 11.72 -10.75
N VAL A 76 -10.69 11.96 -11.99
CA VAL A 76 -9.99 11.53 -13.21
C VAL A 76 -9.82 12.75 -14.10
N LEU A 77 -8.58 13.16 -14.33
CA LEU A 77 -8.22 14.26 -15.22
C LEU A 77 -7.41 13.73 -16.39
N ARG A 78 -7.94 13.85 -17.59
CA ARG A 78 -7.22 13.51 -18.81
C ARG A 78 -6.93 14.77 -19.61
N ASP A 79 -5.66 15.02 -19.91
CA ASP A 79 -5.26 16.10 -20.80
C ASP A 79 -5.70 15.79 -22.23
N VAL A 80 -5.89 16.84 -23.03
CA VAL A 80 -6.63 16.74 -24.30
C VAL A 80 -6.01 15.78 -25.32
N LEU A 81 -4.68 15.66 -25.34
CA LEU A 81 -3.96 14.76 -26.25
C LEU A 81 -3.46 13.47 -25.55
N ALA A 82 -3.76 13.29 -24.27
CA ALA A 82 -3.43 12.04 -23.60
C ALA A 82 -4.23 10.89 -24.23
N MET A 83 -3.57 9.75 -24.43
CA MET A 83 -4.20 8.56 -25.02
C MET A 83 -5.33 8.07 -24.11
N ASP A 84 -6.43 7.59 -24.68
CA ASP A 84 -7.58 7.06 -23.94
C ASP A 84 -7.20 5.85 -23.06
N ILE A 85 -6.30 5.00 -23.55
CA ILE A 85 -5.77 3.85 -22.76
C ILE A 85 -5.09 4.29 -21.46
N SER A 86 -4.64 5.54 -21.35
CA SER A 86 -4.03 6.07 -20.13
C SER A 86 -5.02 6.18 -18.96
N ILE A 87 -6.35 6.23 -19.24
CA ILE A 87 -7.39 6.29 -18.22
C ILE A 87 -7.37 5.01 -17.35
N PRO A 88 -7.60 3.79 -17.88
CA PRO A 88 -7.56 2.58 -17.06
C PRO A 88 -6.16 2.31 -16.50
N LEU A 89 -5.09 2.70 -17.19
CA LEU A 89 -3.72 2.50 -16.67
C LEU A 89 -3.44 3.38 -15.45
N SER A 90 -3.82 4.65 -15.47
CA SER A 90 -3.66 5.55 -14.32
C SER A 90 -4.44 5.05 -13.10
N LYS A 91 -5.69 4.58 -13.29
CA LYS A 91 -6.48 3.96 -12.23
C LYS A 91 -5.79 2.74 -11.62
N LYS A 92 -5.31 1.80 -12.45
CA LYS A 92 -4.61 0.60 -11.97
C LYS A 92 -3.33 0.95 -11.22
N LYS A 93 -2.55 1.93 -11.69
CA LYS A 93 -1.35 2.41 -10.97
C LYS A 93 -1.73 3.01 -9.60
N ALA A 94 -2.78 3.84 -9.52
CA ALA A 94 -3.27 4.40 -8.26
C ALA A 94 -3.69 3.28 -7.29
N HIS A 95 -4.47 2.31 -7.76
CA HIS A 95 -4.94 1.17 -6.98
C HIS A 95 -3.79 0.30 -6.48
N THR A 96 -2.83 0.01 -7.34
CA THR A 96 -1.63 -0.75 -6.98
C THR A 96 -0.82 -0.05 -5.89
N ALA A 97 -0.53 1.25 -6.06
CA ALA A 97 0.23 2.02 -5.08
C ALA A 97 -0.47 2.08 -3.71
N MET A 98 -1.77 2.34 -3.70
CA MET A 98 -2.58 2.39 -2.47
C MET A 98 -2.63 1.03 -1.79
N SER A 99 -2.84 -0.06 -2.54
CA SER A 99 -2.99 -1.42 -2.00
C SER A 99 -1.72 -1.93 -1.33
N PHE A 100 -0.54 -1.63 -1.90
CA PHE A 100 0.75 -2.05 -1.36
C PHE A 100 1.43 -0.97 -0.52
N ASN A 101 0.82 0.20 -0.38
CA ASN A 101 1.37 1.37 0.33
C ASN A 101 2.82 1.67 -0.09
N ALA A 102 3.07 1.66 -1.39
CA ALA A 102 4.39 1.87 -1.98
C ALA A 102 4.28 2.48 -3.38
N PRO A 103 5.25 3.31 -3.81
CA PRO A 103 5.38 3.72 -5.20
C PRO A 103 5.45 2.49 -6.11
N THR A 104 4.74 2.54 -7.26
CA THR A 104 4.66 1.37 -8.14
C THR A 104 6.00 1.01 -8.79
N SER A 105 6.94 1.95 -8.90
CA SER A 105 8.33 1.68 -9.32
C SER A 105 9.06 0.70 -8.40
N GLN A 106 8.75 0.69 -7.11
CA GLN A 106 9.41 -0.16 -6.11
C GLN A 106 8.81 -1.59 -6.05
N LEU A 107 7.72 -1.84 -6.77
CA LEU A 107 7.02 -3.11 -6.68
C LEU A 107 7.53 -4.17 -7.68
N ALA A 108 8.22 -3.75 -8.76
CA ALA A 108 8.73 -4.66 -9.77
C ALA A 108 9.68 -5.71 -9.17
N ASP A 109 10.65 -5.27 -8.38
CA ASP A 109 11.61 -6.17 -7.72
C ASP A 109 10.94 -7.02 -6.64
N ARG A 110 10.02 -6.42 -5.88
CA ARG A 110 9.27 -7.12 -4.83
C ARG A 110 8.47 -8.32 -5.36
N PHE A 111 8.00 -8.24 -6.59
CA PHE A 111 7.17 -9.29 -7.21
C PHE A 111 7.88 -10.07 -8.31
N SER A 112 9.18 -9.89 -8.52
CA SER A 112 9.94 -10.50 -9.62
C SER A 112 9.89 -12.03 -9.62
N GLY A 113 9.70 -12.70 -8.49
CA GLY A 113 9.55 -14.14 -8.35
C GLY A 113 8.13 -14.61 -8.04
N SER A 114 7.13 -13.72 -8.00
CA SER A 114 5.80 -14.06 -7.50
C SER A 114 4.86 -14.55 -8.60
N TYR A 115 4.23 -15.69 -8.36
CA TYR A 115 3.14 -16.22 -9.19
C TYR A 115 1.80 -15.72 -8.64
N GLY A 116 1.00 -15.07 -9.44
CA GLY A 116 -0.38 -14.76 -9.11
C GLY A 116 -0.66 -13.29 -8.84
N VAL A 117 -0.10 -12.68 -7.79
CA VAL A 117 -0.40 -11.28 -7.45
C VAL A 117 -0.20 -10.31 -8.63
N PRO A 118 0.93 -10.36 -9.39
CA PRO A 118 1.09 -9.48 -10.56
C PRO A 118 0.12 -9.73 -11.71
N LYS A 119 -0.64 -10.83 -11.66
CA LYS A 119 -1.61 -11.22 -12.71
C LYS A 119 -3.04 -10.81 -12.40
N LEU A 120 -3.29 -10.17 -11.26
CA LEU A 120 -4.61 -9.63 -10.96
C LEU A 120 -4.90 -8.46 -11.89
N ASP A 121 -6.09 -8.48 -12.51
CA ASP A 121 -6.48 -7.48 -13.52
C ASP A 121 -6.52 -6.05 -12.99
N GLU A 122 -6.75 -5.88 -11.69
CA GLU A 122 -6.82 -4.59 -11.01
C GLU A 122 -5.45 -3.96 -10.77
N LEU A 123 -4.37 -4.74 -10.90
CA LEU A 123 -3.01 -4.30 -10.59
C LEU A 123 -2.23 -3.94 -11.85
N LEU A 124 -1.35 -2.94 -11.71
CA LEU A 124 -0.37 -2.61 -12.72
C LEU A 124 0.96 -2.24 -12.04
N ILE A 125 1.91 -3.17 -12.10
CA ILE A 125 3.26 -2.98 -11.57
C ILE A 125 4.11 -2.26 -12.62
N SER A 126 3.90 -0.97 -12.72
CA SER A 126 4.61 -0.06 -13.62
C SER A 126 4.69 1.30 -12.97
N ALA A 127 5.84 1.96 -13.00
CA ALA A 127 6.05 3.26 -12.37
C ALA A 127 4.98 4.29 -12.79
N GLY A 128 4.60 5.16 -11.85
CA GLY A 128 3.58 6.21 -12.05
C GLY A 128 2.46 6.21 -11.02
N GLY A 129 2.48 5.27 -10.06
CA GLY A 129 1.55 5.23 -8.93
C GLY A 129 2.21 5.61 -7.61
N ILE A 130 1.56 6.46 -6.81
CA ILE A 130 2.00 6.90 -5.49
C ILE A 130 0.89 6.72 -4.48
N PRO A 131 1.14 6.11 -3.31
CA PRO A 131 0.15 6.06 -2.24
C PRO A 131 -0.02 7.45 -1.60
N ILE A 132 -1.24 7.79 -1.22
CA ILE A 132 -1.52 8.95 -0.39
C ILE A 132 -1.55 8.46 1.05
N ASN A 133 -0.39 8.50 1.70
CA ASN A 133 -0.21 8.09 3.09
C ASN A 133 0.37 9.27 3.89
N VAL A 134 -0.37 9.74 4.88
CA VAL A 134 0.01 10.87 5.73
C VAL A 134 -0.16 10.48 7.18
N GLY A 135 0.89 10.61 7.97
CA GLY A 135 0.88 10.26 9.39
C GLY A 135 0.47 8.79 9.66
N GLY A 136 0.83 7.87 8.76
CA GLY A 136 0.46 6.45 8.86
C GLY A 136 -0.96 6.13 8.40
N ASN A 137 -1.75 7.13 7.96
CA ASN A 137 -3.10 6.94 7.42
C ASN A 137 -3.06 6.88 5.90
N ILE A 138 -3.40 5.73 5.33
CA ILE A 138 -3.58 5.60 3.89
C ILE A 138 -4.94 6.19 3.53
N MET A 139 -4.96 7.32 2.81
CA MET A 139 -6.17 8.02 2.40
C MET A 139 -6.61 7.65 0.99
N GLY A 140 -5.69 7.10 0.18
CA GLY A 140 -5.95 6.74 -1.20
C GLY A 140 -4.68 6.52 -2.01
N GLY A 141 -4.75 6.79 -3.32
CA GLY A 141 -3.63 6.70 -4.22
C GLY A 141 -3.77 7.65 -5.42
N ILE A 142 -2.62 7.98 -6.01
CA ILE A 142 -2.52 8.75 -7.25
C ILE A 142 -1.90 7.83 -8.30
N GLY A 143 -2.46 7.83 -9.51
CA GLY A 143 -1.85 7.18 -10.65
C GLY A 143 -1.78 8.14 -11.83
N VAL A 144 -0.64 8.15 -12.48
CA VAL A 144 -0.39 8.93 -13.70
C VAL A 144 0.01 7.98 -14.82
N SER A 145 -0.50 8.22 -16.01
CA SER A 145 -0.17 7.45 -17.20
C SER A 145 -0.23 8.32 -18.46
N GLY A 146 0.69 8.09 -19.37
CA GLY A 146 0.72 8.75 -20.68
C GLY A 146 2.07 9.37 -21.04
N ALA A 147 3.00 9.51 -20.08
CA ALA A 147 4.34 9.97 -20.40
C ALA A 147 5.16 8.86 -21.11
N PRO A 148 6.23 9.24 -21.84
CA PRO A 148 7.11 8.27 -22.51
C PRO A 148 7.80 7.30 -21.55
N SER A 149 7.97 7.66 -20.27
CA SER A 149 8.50 6.76 -19.24
C SER A 149 7.64 6.78 -17.98
N GLY A 150 7.59 5.64 -17.29
CA GLY A 150 6.89 5.51 -16.01
C GLY A 150 7.50 6.38 -14.92
N GLU A 151 8.80 6.65 -14.97
CA GLU A 151 9.47 7.56 -14.01
C GLU A 151 8.96 9.00 -14.17
N THR A 152 8.69 9.44 -15.40
CA THR A 152 8.08 10.75 -15.63
C THR A 152 6.65 10.80 -15.09
N ASP A 153 5.85 9.75 -15.33
CA ASP A 153 4.52 9.61 -14.73
C ASP A 153 4.60 9.70 -13.19
N GLU A 154 5.55 9.00 -12.58
CA GLU A 154 5.70 8.97 -11.13
C GLU A 154 6.15 10.31 -10.54
N LYS A 155 7.06 11.04 -11.21
CA LYS A 155 7.43 12.42 -10.84
C LYS A 155 6.23 13.36 -10.86
N CYS A 156 5.32 13.19 -11.83
CA CYS A 156 4.09 13.98 -11.88
C CYS A 156 3.15 13.63 -10.72
N ALA A 157 3.00 12.34 -10.40
CA ALA A 157 2.21 11.87 -9.26
C ALA A 157 2.77 12.41 -7.93
N GLN A 158 4.10 12.37 -7.75
CA GLN A 158 4.78 12.93 -6.57
C GLN A 158 4.52 14.43 -6.41
N ALA A 159 4.59 15.19 -7.51
CA ALA A 159 4.28 16.62 -7.50
C ALA A 159 2.82 16.89 -7.13
N GLY A 160 1.90 16.01 -7.55
CA GLY A 160 0.50 16.06 -7.13
C GLY A 160 0.34 15.94 -5.62
N LEU A 161 0.97 14.93 -5.00
CA LEU A 161 0.92 14.75 -3.55
C LEU A 161 1.60 15.92 -2.82
N ALA A 162 2.77 16.34 -3.26
CA ALA A 162 3.52 17.43 -2.64
C ALA A 162 2.73 18.74 -2.57
N ALA A 163 1.82 19.00 -3.52
CA ALA A 163 1.00 20.22 -3.53
C ALA A 163 0.01 20.33 -2.37
N VAL A 164 -0.21 19.27 -1.60
CA VAL A 164 -1.18 19.24 -0.48
C VAL A 164 -0.59 18.59 0.78
N LEU A 165 0.65 18.10 0.74
CA LEU A 165 1.22 17.29 1.80
C LEU A 165 1.28 18.06 3.13
N ASP A 166 1.82 19.28 3.12
CA ASP A 166 1.94 20.11 4.32
C ASP A 166 0.55 20.42 4.95
N ASP A 167 -0.45 20.70 4.10
CA ASP A 167 -1.81 20.95 4.56
C ASP A 167 -2.43 19.70 5.22
N LEU A 168 -2.11 18.50 4.70
CA LEU A 168 -2.60 17.24 5.23
C LEU A 168 -1.88 16.82 6.53
N GLU A 169 -0.61 17.17 6.68
CA GLU A 169 0.17 16.88 7.89
C GLU A 169 -0.25 17.77 9.09
N MET A 170 -0.82 18.93 8.82
CA MET A 170 -1.31 19.86 9.85
C MET A 170 -2.72 19.54 10.38
N GLN A 171 -3.40 18.50 9.85
CA GLN A 171 -4.74 18.07 10.26
C GLN A 171 -4.69 16.82 11.17
#